data_e6586f2ac392aac10d8b48763f52ad42
#
_entry.id   e6586f2ac392aac10d8b48763f52ad42
#
_cell.length_a   1.000
_cell.length_b   1.000
_cell.length_c   1.000
_cell.angle_alpha   90.00
_cell.angle_beta   90.00
_cell.angle_gamma   90.00
#
_symmetry.space_group_name_H-M   'P 1'
#
loop_
_entity.id
_entity.type
_entity.pdbx_description
1 polymer ?
#
loop_
_entity_poly.entity_id
_entity_poly.type
_entity_poly.pdbx_seq_one_letter_code
_entity_poly.pdbx_strand_id
1 'polypeptide(L)'
;MSNNLVSGDYVGMSFWLISMALVAATAFFFLERDRVAGKWKTSLTVSGLVTLIAAVHYFYMRDVWVSTGASPTEFRYIDWFLTVPLLMAEFYLIMSAVGKVPARVFWNLLGGTTAMLIFGYMGESGIMGALPAFVLSMAAWLYVIWYIIKGEASQVNASLANVNVQKAYKTMTLLVTVGWAIYPLGYFMGYLGGGADPGTMNLIYNLADFWNKIAFGVVIWAAAVADSDAVADSDA
;
A
#
# COMPACT_ATOMS: atom_id res chain seq x y z
N MET A 1 -10.76 28.90 11.21
CA MET A 1 -9.32 28.86 11.47
C MET A 1 -8.62 28.70 10.13
N SER A 2 -7.47 29.35 9.92
CA SER A 2 -6.80 29.25 8.61
C SER A 2 -6.20 27.85 8.45
N ASN A 3 -6.52 27.14 7.37
CA ASN A 3 -5.92 25.84 7.01
C ASN A 3 -4.50 26.01 6.42
N ASN A 4 -3.80 27.06 6.77
CA ASN A 4 -2.46 27.33 6.27
C ASN A 4 -1.43 26.45 7.01
N LEU A 5 -0.37 26.09 6.30
CA LEU A 5 0.80 25.49 6.91
C LEU A 5 1.41 26.49 7.91
N VAL A 6 1.66 26.02 9.12
CA VAL A 6 2.29 26.82 10.18
C VAL A 6 3.73 26.34 10.34
N SER A 7 4.65 27.29 10.43
CA SER A 7 6.06 26.96 10.71
C SER A 7 6.16 26.23 12.06
N GLY A 8 6.84 25.07 12.06
CA GLY A 8 6.98 24.22 13.25
C GLY A 8 5.93 23.11 13.37
N ASP A 9 4.84 23.12 12.59
CA ASP A 9 3.92 21.97 12.50
C ASP A 9 4.46 20.93 11.51
N TYR A 10 5.44 20.16 11.94
CA TYR A 10 6.06 19.12 11.10
C TYR A 10 5.08 18.01 10.70
N VAL A 11 4.07 17.76 11.50
CA VAL A 11 3.02 16.75 11.19
C VAL A 11 2.12 17.26 10.06
N GLY A 12 1.59 18.48 10.18
CA GLY A 12 0.81 19.09 9.11
C GLY A 12 1.61 19.27 7.82
N MET A 13 2.91 19.62 7.94
CA MET A 13 3.82 19.68 6.80
C MET A 13 4.05 18.29 6.16
N SER A 14 4.15 17.23 6.95
CA SER A 14 4.30 15.86 6.41
C SER A 14 3.06 15.41 5.64
N PHE A 15 1.85 15.68 6.14
CA PHE A 15 0.61 15.42 5.40
C PHE A 15 0.60 16.13 4.04
N TRP A 16 1.01 17.41 4.01
CA TRP A 16 1.06 18.18 2.76
C TRP A 16 2.10 17.63 1.78
N LEU A 17 3.33 17.38 2.26
CA LEU A 17 4.40 16.82 1.43
C LEU A 17 3.97 15.51 0.77
N ILE A 18 3.36 14.63 1.54
CA ILE A 18 2.94 13.31 1.06
C ILE A 18 1.75 13.44 0.11
N SER A 19 0.79 14.34 0.37
CA SER A 19 -0.27 14.64 -0.59
C SER A 19 0.29 15.02 -1.96
N MET A 20 1.25 15.94 -2.00
CA MET A 20 1.86 16.38 -3.25
C MET A 20 2.67 15.28 -3.94
N ALA A 21 3.41 14.48 -3.18
CA ALA A 21 4.15 13.35 -3.73
C ALA A 21 3.21 12.29 -4.34
N LEU A 22 2.08 12.01 -3.68
CA LEU A 22 1.07 11.07 -4.18
C LEU A 22 0.36 11.62 -5.43
N VAL A 23 0.06 12.93 -5.49
CA VAL A 23 -0.47 13.57 -6.72
C VAL A 23 0.52 13.44 -7.87
N ALA A 24 1.81 13.72 -7.62
CA ALA A 24 2.85 13.59 -8.63
C ALA A 24 3.00 12.14 -9.11
N ALA A 25 2.99 11.17 -8.19
CA ALA A 25 3.03 9.74 -8.52
C ALA A 25 1.79 9.31 -9.32
N THR A 26 0.61 9.82 -8.99
CA THR A 26 -0.63 9.58 -9.76
C THR A 26 -0.47 10.04 -11.20
N ALA A 27 -0.02 11.29 -11.40
CA ALA A 27 0.20 11.82 -12.74
C ALA A 27 1.24 10.98 -13.50
N PHE A 28 2.35 10.60 -12.84
CA PHE A 28 3.38 9.75 -13.41
C PHE A 28 2.81 8.42 -13.90
N PHE A 29 2.09 7.67 -13.07
CA PHE A 29 1.57 6.35 -13.45
C PHE A 29 0.54 6.43 -14.58
N PHE A 30 -0.32 7.46 -14.60
CA PHE A 30 -1.28 7.62 -15.69
C PHE A 30 -0.62 8.04 -17.00
N LEU A 31 0.41 8.88 -17.00
CA LEU A 31 1.17 9.25 -18.19
C LEU A 31 1.99 8.08 -18.74
N GLU A 32 2.70 7.38 -17.86
CA GLU A 32 3.53 6.23 -18.24
C GLU A 32 2.72 5.00 -18.69
N ARG A 33 1.41 4.98 -18.42
CA ARG A 33 0.49 3.94 -18.90
C ARG A 33 0.49 3.77 -20.43
N ASP A 34 0.75 4.82 -21.16
CA ASP A 34 0.78 4.76 -22.63
C ASP A 34 2.10 4.21 -23.18
N ARG A 35 3.15 4.19 -22.36
CA ARG A 35 4.46 3.64 -22.70
C ARG A 35 4.52 2.11 -22.65
N VAL A 36 3.60 1.46 -21.92
CA VAL A 36 3.66 0.02 -21.68
C VAL A 36 2.70 -0.75 -22.59
N ALA A 37 3.02 -2.03 -22.85
CA ALA A 37 2.17 -2.95 -23.58
C ALA A 37 0.78 -3.09 -22.93
N GLY A 38 -0.25 -3.34 -23.75
CA GLY A 38 -1.66 -3.33 -23.31
C GLY A 38 -1.95 -4.20 -22.09
N LYS A 39 -1.26 -5.32 -21.94
CA LYS A 39 -1.36 -6.26 -20.81
C LYS A 39 -0.96 -5.65 -19.45
N TRP A 40 -0.14 -4.59 -19.44
CA TRP A 40 0.32 -3.89 -18.25
C TRP A 40 -0.50 -2.65 -17.87
N LYS A 41 -1.37 -2.17 -18.78
CA LYS A 41 -2.12 -0.92 -18.56
C LYS A 41 -3.02 -0.96 -17.34
N THR A 42 -3.55 -2.14 -16.98
CA THR A 42 -4.39 -2.30 -15.78
C THR A 42 -3.57 -2.09 -14.51
N SER A 43 -2.37 -2.67 -14.41
CA SER A 43 -1.49 -2.49 -13.24
C SER A 43 -1.09 -1.02 -13.05
N LEU A 44 -0.68 -0.31 -14.12
CA LEU A 44 -0.36 1.11 -13.97
C LEU A 44 -1.60 1.95 -13.63
N THR A 45 -2.78 1.56 -14.10
CA THR A 45 -4.04 2.22 -13.71
C THR A 45 -4.31 2.00 -12.21
N VAL A 46 -4.14 0.79 -11.70
CA VAL A 46 -4.33 0.48 -10.27
C VAL A 46 -3.31 1.22 -9.42
N SER A 47 -2.03 1.26 -9.80
CA SER A 47 -0.99 2.04 -9.11
C SER A 47 -1.35 3.53 -9.05
N GLY A 48 -1.86 4.10 -10.16
CA GLY A 48 -2.37 5.46 -10.20
C GLY A 48 -3.60 5.69 -9.32
N LEU A 49 -4.53 4.74 -9.26
CA LEU A 49 -5.69 4.81 -8.37
C LEU A 49 -5.30 4.74 -6.90
N VAL A 50 -4.37 3.87 -6.52
CA VAL A 50 -3.84 3.78 -5.14
C VAL A 50 -3.29 5.12 -4.69
N THR A 51 -2.45 5.75 -5.51
CA THR A 51 -1.84 7.04 -5.16
C THR A 51 -2.85 8.18 -5.20
N LEU A 52 -3.83 8.17 -6.12
CA LEU A 52 -4.89 9.17 -6.18
C LEU A 52 -5.81 9.13 -4.95
N ILE A 53 -6.29 7.93 -4.60
CA ILE A 53 -7.14 7.73 -3.42
C ILE A 53 -6.42 8.20 -2.16
N ALA A 54 -5.16 7.78 -1.99
CA ALA A 54 -4.36 8.20 -0.87
C ALA A 54 -4.13 9.72 -0.85
N ALA A 55 -3.82 10.35 -1.99
CA ALA A 55 -3.63 11.81 -2.07
C ALA A 55 -4.85 12.57 -1.54
N VAL A 56 -6.06 12.19 -1.99
CA VAL A 56 -7.31 12.82 -1.54
C VAL A 56 -7.51 12.65 -0.04
N HIS A 57 -7.30 11.43 0.50
CA HIS A 57 -7.44 11.18 1.94
C HIS A 57 -6.41 11.94 2.77
N TYR A 58 -5.18 12.11 2.27
CA TYR A 58 -4.14 12.88 2.96
C TYR A 58 -4.49 14.36 3.10
N PHE A 59 -5.22 14.96 2.14
CA PHE A 59 -5.78 16.31 2.30
C PHE A 59 -6.80 16.35 3.45
N TYR A 60 -7.74 15.40 3.51
CA TYR A 60 -8.71 15.30 4.60
C TYR A 60 -8.04 15.05 5.95
N MET A 61 -7.11 14.14 6.01
CA MET A 61 -6.38 13.81 7.25
C MET A 61 -5.59 15.02 7.77
N ARG A 62 -5.00 15.81 6.86
CA ARG A 62 -4.35 17.06 7.22
C ARG A 62 -5.32 18.06 7.85
N ASP A 63 -6.50 18.21 7.28
CA ASP A 63 -7.50 19.15 7.80
C ASP A 63 -7.99 18.74 9.20
N VAL A 64 -8.15 17.45 9.46
CA VAL A 64 -8.45 16.93 10.80
C VAL A 64 -7.31 17.24 11.77
N TRP A 65 -6.06 16.98 11.40
CA TRP A 65 -4.90 17.29 12.23
C TRP A 65 -4.80 18.78 12.57
N VAL A 66 -4.85 19.64 11.56
CA VAL A 66 -4.71 21.10 11.75
C VAL A 66 -5.86 21.68 12.60
N SER A 67 -7.05 21.12 12.49
CA SER A 67 -8.22 21.63 13.23
C SER A 67 -8.34 21.10 14.65
N THR A 68 -7.86 19.87 14.92
CA THR A 68 -8.12 19.15 16.19
C THR A 68 -6.86 18.77 16.97
N GLY A 69 -5.71 18.64 16.30
CA GLY A 69 -4.49 18.04 16.86
C GLY A 69 -4.61 16.54 17.14
N ALA A 70 -5.71 15.91 16.72
CA ALA A 70 -5.95 14.48 16.92
C ALA A 70 -5.54 13.67 15.69
N SER A 71 -5.25 12.37 15.91
CA SER A 71 -4.98 11.44 14.81
C SER A 71 -6.24 11.19 13.98
N PRO A 72 -6.18 11.32 12.64
CA PRO A 72 -7.32 11.09 11.73
C PRO A 72 -7.56 9.60 11.46
N THR A 73 -7.72 8.78 12.50
CA THR A 73 -7.73 7.31 12.43
C THR A 73 -8.79 6.79 11.47
N GLU A 74 -10.03 7.30 11.51
CA GLU A 74 -11.12 6.85 10.63
C GLU A 74 -10.79 7.09 9.15
N PHE A 75 -10.29 8.29 8.81
CA PHE A 75 -9.93 8.62 7.42
C PHE A 75 -8.74 7.80 6.93
N ARG A 76 -7.79 7.48 7.82
CA ARG A 76 -6.66 6.61 7.51
C ARG A 76 -7.12 5.19 7.21
N TYR A 77 -8.05 4.64 7.98
CA TYR A 77 -8.61 3.32 7.70
C TYR A 77 -9.50 3.30 6.45
N ILE A 78 -10.25 4.36 6.14
CA ILE A 78 -10.98 4.47 4.86
C ILE A 78 -9.98 4.40 3.70
N ASP A 79 -8.89 5.16 3.76
CA ASP A 79 -7.81 5.09 2.76
C ASP A 79 -7.26 3.66 2.64
N TRP A 80 -6.89 3.03 3.74
CA TRP A 80 -6.31 1.69 3.73
C TRP A 80 -7.29 0.62 3.25
N PHE A 81 -8.57 0.69 3.59
CA PHE A 81 -9.59 -0.22 3.08
C PHE A 81 -9.78 -0.14 1.57
N LEU A 82 -9.47 0.99 0.96
CA LEU A 82 -9.51 1.16 -0.49
C LEU A 82 -8.17 0.81 -1.14
N THR A 83 -7.06 1.27 -0.59
CA THR A 83 -5.74 1.18 -1.23
C THR A 83 -5.03 -0.15 -1.00
N VAL A 84 -5.11 -0.75 0.19
CA VAL A 84 -4.41 -2.02 0.51
C VAL A 84 -4.94 -3.20 -0.31
N PRO A 85 -6.26 -3.39 -0.50
CA PRO A 85 -6.77 -4.40 -1.43
C PRO A 85 -6.27 -4.21 -2.86
N LEU A 86 -6.15 -2.98 -3.34
CA LEU A 86 -5.61 -2.68 -4.66
C LEU A 86 -4.12 -3.04 -4.75
N LEU A 87 -3.32 -2.73 -3.71
CA LEU A 87 -1.91 -3.16 -3.65
C LEU A 87 -1.78 -4.70 -3.67
N MET A 88 -2.68 -5.41 -3.00
CA MET A 88 -2.67 -6.88 -3.05
C MET A 88 -3.14 -7.43 -4.39
N ALA A 89 -4.09 -6.77 -5.05
CA ALA A 89 -4.50 -7.11 -6.41
C ALA A 89 -3.32 -7.04 -7.40
N GLU A 90 -2.35 -6.17 -7.16
CA GLU A 90 -1.17 -6.04 -8.03
C GLU A 90 -0.31 -7.30 -8.07
N PHE A 91 -0.20 -8.07 -6.98
CA PHE A 91 0.46 -9.39 -7.04
C PHE A 91 -0.20 -10.32 -8.04
N TYR A 92 -1.53 -10.29 -8.10
CA TYR A 92 -2.29 -11.06 -9.08
C TYR A 92 -2.11 -10.49 -10.50
N LEU A 93 -2.18 -9.17 -10.65
CA LEU A 93 -2.14 -8.48 -11.95
C LEU A 93 -0.79 -8.62 -12.65
N ILE A 94 0.33 -8.45 -11.95
CA ILE A 94 1.67 -8.60 -12.56
C ILE A 94 1.92 -10.02 -13.08
N MET A 95 1.43 -11.04 -12.38
CA MET A 95 1.51 -12.42 -12.85
C MET A 95 0.53 -12.65 -14.01
N SER A 96 -0.66 -12.06 -13.95
CA SER A 96 -1.69 -12.18 -15.00
C SER A 96 -1.27 -11.50 -16.31
N ALA A 97 -0.35 -10.54 -16.27
CA ALA A 97 0.22 -9.93 -17.46
C ALA A 97 1.08 -10.91 -18.29
N VAL A 98 1.57 -11.98 -17.69
CA VAL A 98 2.49 -12.93 -18.34
C VAL A 98 1.96 -14.37 -18.36
N GLY A 99 0.83 -14.67 -17.70
CA GLY A 99 0.25 -16.02 -17.71
C GLY A 99 -1.13 -16.09 -17.06
N LYS A 100 -1.74 -17.28 -17.07
CA LYS A 100 -3.04 -17.50 -16.42
C LYS A 100 -2.86 -17.76 -14.94
N VAL A 101 -3.41 -16.89 -14.11
CA VAL A 101 -3.37 -16.98 -12.63
C VAL A 101 -4.74 -17.44 -12.12
N PRO A 102 -4.80 -18.46 -11.23
CA PRO A 102 -6.05 -18.86 -10.60
C PRO A 102 -6.67 -17.72 -9.77
N ALA A 103 -7.97 -17.47 -9.95
CA ALA A 103 -8.69 -16.41 -9.23
C ALA A 103 -8.60 -16.55 -7.69
N ARG A 104 -8.40 -17.76 -7.18
CA ARG A 104 -8.19 -17.99 -5.74
C ARG A 104 -6.96 -17.27 -5.18
N VAL A 105 -5.93 -17.00 -5.99
CA VAL A 105 -4.78 -16.20 -5.56
C VAL A 105 -5.22 -14.79 -5.21
N PHE A 106 -6.02 -14.16 -6.07
CA PHE A 106 -6.60 -12.86 -5.80
C PHE A 106 -7.46 -12.85 -4.51
N TRP A 107 -8.38 -13.82 -4.37
CA TRP A 107 -9.32 -13.86 -3.24
C TRP A 107 -8.63 -14.15 -1.90
N ASN A 108 -7.57 -14.96 -1.89
CA ASN A 108 -6.80 -15.19 -0.66
C ASN A 108 -6.03 -13.93 -0.22
N LEU A 109 -5.40 -13.22 -1.14
CA LEU A 109 -4.71 -11.97 -0.83
C LEU A 109 -5.71 -10.90 -0.34
N LEU A 110 -6.81 -10.73 -1.05
CA LEU A 110 -7.87 -9.80 -0.69
C LEU A 110 -8.47 -10.13 0.68
N GLY A 111 -8.85 -11.38 0.91
CA GLY A 111 -9.47 -11.83 2.17
C GLY A 111 -8.54 -11.67 3.36
N GLY A 112 -7.27 -12.08 3.21
CA GLY A 112 -6.26 -11.95 4.26
C GLY A 112 -6.01 -10.49 4.66
N THR A 113 -5.84 -9.60 3.68
CA THR A 113 -5.61 -8.17 3.96
C THR A 113 -6.85 -7.46 4.48
N THR A 114 -8.04 -7.81 4.00
CA THR A 114 -9.29 -7.27 4.53
C THR A 114 -9.48 -7.67 6.00
N ALA A 115 -9.23 -8.92 6.36
CA ALA A 115 -9.29 -9.37 7.75
C ALA A 115 -8.25 -8.62 8.63
N MET A 116 -7.02 -8.45 8.14
CA MET A 116 -5.98 -7.66 8.82
C MET A 116 -6.48 -6.24 9.14
N LEU A 117 -7.06 -5.55 8.16
CA LEU A 117 -7.56 -4.18 8.33
C LEU A 117 -8.76 -4.09 9.26
N ILE A 118 -9.71 -5.04 9.17
CA ILE A 118 -10.89 -5.08 10.06
C ILE A 118 -10.43 -5.18 11.51
N PHE A 119 -9.58 -6.16 11.84
CA PHE A 119 -9.10 -6.31 13.22
C PHE A 119 -8.24 -5.13 13.66
N GLY A 120 -7.38 -4.59 12.80
CA GLY A 120 -6.62 -3.39 13.10
C GLY A 120 -7.53 -2.21 13.46
N TYR A 121 -8.54 -1.94 12.65
CA TYR A 121 -9.51 -0.87 12.90
C TYR A 121 -10.30 -1.09 14.20
N MET A 122 -10.79 -2.30 14.44
CA MET A 122 -11.54 -2.61 15.67
C MET A 122 -10.72 -2.35 16.93
N GLY A 123 -9.40 -2.53 16.88
CA GLY A 123 -8.51 -2.23 18.00
C GLY A 123 -8.25 -0.73 18.16
N GLU A 124 -7.90 -0.03 17.08
CA GLU A 124 -7.60 1.41 17.13
C GLU A 124 -8.84 2.27 17.43
N SER A 125 -10.02 1.84 16.96
CA SER A 125 -11.30 2.51 17.25
C SER A 125 -11.90 2.17 18.61
N GLY A 126 -11.31 1.25 19.37
CA GLY A 126 -11.81 0.82 20.68
C GLY A 126 -13.03 -0.11 20.65
N ILE A 127 -13.46 -0.58 19.46
CA ILE A 127 -14.55 -1.57 19.31
C ILE A 127 -14.14 -2.93 19.94
N MET A 128 -12.86 -3.26 19.85
CA MET A 128 -12.27 -4.45 20.45
C MET A 128 -11.08 -4.05 21.33
N GLY A 129 -10.77 -4.86 22.37
CA GLY A 129 -9.56 -4.62 23.15
C GLY A 129 -8.31 -4.59 22.26
N ALA A 130 -7.40 -3.66 22.51
CA ALA A 130 -6.24 -3.42 21.64
C ALA A 130 -5.36 -4.68 21.45
N LEU A 131 -5.11 -5.45 22.52
CA LEU A 131 -4.26 -6.64 22.42
C LEU A 131 -4.88 -7.77 21.58
N PRO A 132 -6.12 -8.24 21.82
CA PRO A 132 -6.71 -9.26 20.95
C PRO A 132 -6.88 -8.81 19.51
N ALA A 133 -7.22 -7.54 19.24
CA ALA A 133 -7.29 -6.97 17.90
C ALA A 133 -5.92 -7.01 17.21
N PHE A 134 -4.86 -6.60 17.90
CA PHE A 134 -3.49 -6.68 17.41
C PHE A 134 -3.10 -8.10 17.01
N VAL A 135 -3.35 -9.08 17.90
CA VAL A 135 -2.99 -10.49 17.65
C VAL A 135 -3.72 -11.03 16.41
N LEU A 136 -5.01 -10.75 16.26
CA LEU A 136 -5.79 -11.20 15.09
C LEU A 136 -5.35 -10.52 13.80
N SER A 137 -5.10 -9.20 13.84
CA SER A 137 -4.57 -8.45 12.70
C SER A 137 -3.20 -8.97 12.28
N MET A 138 -2.29 -9.21 13.23
CA MET A 138 -0.97 -9.79 12.98
C MET A 138 -1.06 -11.21 12.40
N ALA A 139 -1.95 -12.05 12.90
CA ALA A 139 -2.16 -13.39 12.36
C ALA A 139 -2.61 -13.34 10.88
N ALA A 140 -3.52 -12.42 10.53
CA ALA A 140 -3.97 -12.21 9.17
C ALA A 140 -2.83 -11.69 8.26
N TRP A 141 -2.01 -10.74 8.74
CA TRP A 141 -0.84 -10.25 8.01
C TRP A 141 0.21 -11.34 7.79
N LEU A 142 0.53 -12.13 8.82
CA LEU A 142 1.46 -13.25 8.71
C LEU A 142 0.96 -14.32 7.75
N TYR A 143 -0.37 -14.55 7.69
CA TYR A 143 -0.97 -15.42 6.68
C TYR A 143 -0.72 -14.88 5.27
N VAL A 144 -0.91 -13.57 5.02
CA VAL A 144 -0.62 -12.96 3.70
C VAL A 144 0.86 -13.11 3.36
N ILE A 145 1.76 -12.82 4.29
CA ILE A 145 3.22 -13.01 4.09
C ILE A 145 3.54 -14.46 3.73
N TRP A 146 3.00 -15.41 4.49
CA TRP A 146 3.20 -16.83 4.19
C TRP A 146 2.68 -17.18 2.79
N TYR A 147 1.51 -16.66 2.41
CA TYR A 147 0.88 -16.96 1.13
C TYR A 147 1.70 -16.42 -0.06
N ILE A 148 2.30 -15.24 0.05
CA ILE A 148 3.15 -14.66 -0.99
C ILE A 148 4.58 -15.25 -1.01
N ILE A 149 5.07 -15.82 0.10
CA ILE A 149 6.44 -16.37 0.17
C ILE A 149 6.48 -17.88 -0.10
N LYS A 150 5.50 -18.64 0.41
CA LYS A 150 5.48 -20.11 0.38
C LYS A 150 4.17 -20.70 -0.12
N GLY A 151 3.09 -19.90 -0.15
CA GLY A 151 1.77 -20.33 -0.59
C GLY A 151 1.65 -20.41 -2.12
N GLU A 152 0.42 -20.55 -2.58
CA GLU A 152 0.12 -20.70 -4.00
C GLU A 152 0.58 -19.51 -4.85
N ALA A 153 0.51 -18.26 -4.31
CA ALA A 153 0.99 -17.08 -5.04
C ALA A 153 2.47 -17.21 -5.43
N SER A 154 3.31 -17.71 -4.52
CA SER A 154 4.72 -17.96 -4.78
C SER A 154 4.93 -19.04 -5.83
N GLN A 155 4.16 -20.14 -5.77
CA GLN A 155 4.26 -21.24 -6.71
C GLN A 155 3.85 -20.80 -8.12
N VAL A 156 2.77 -20.04 -8.24
CA VAL A 156 2.31 -19.47 -9.51
C VAL A 156 3.36 -18.50 -10.07
N ASN A 157 3.91 -17.61 -9.25
CA ASN A 157 4.99 -16.73 -9.69
C ASN A 157 6.20 -17.50 -10.21
N ALA A 158 6.63 -18.53 -9.49
CA ALA A 158 7.79 -19.34 -9.89
C ALA A 158 7.56 -20.09 -11.21
N SER A 159 6.33 -20.48 -11.52
CA SER A 159 5.99 -21.27 -12.71
C SER A 159 5.67 -20.44 -13.95
N LEU A 160 5.12 -19.23 -13.80
CA LEU A 160 4.61 -18.40 -14.90
C LEU A 160 5.48 -17.18 -15.19
N ALA A 161 6.10 -16.59 -14.15
CA ALA A 161 6.68 -15.27 -14.25
C ALA A 161 8.04 -15.30 -14.98
N ASN A 162 8.22 -14.35 -15.91
CA ASN A 162 9.53 -14.06 -16.47
C ASN A 162 10.42 -13.31 -15.43
N VAL A 163 11.67 -13.06 -15.79
CA VAL A 163 12.67 -12.49 -14.87
C VAL A 163 12.26 -11.11 -14.32
N ASN A 164 11.59 -10.28 -15.13
CA ASN A 164 11.16 -8.95 -14.74
C ASN A 164 10.02 -9.02 -13.71
N VAL A 165 9.02 -9.87 -13.95
CA VAL A 165 7.91 -10.12 -13.02
C VAL A 165 8.41 -10.76 -11.72
N GLN A 166 9.34 -11.72 -11.79
CA GLN A 166 9.93 -12.33 -10.59
C GLN A 166 10.67 -11.31 -9.72
N LYS A 167 11.43 -10.38 -10.33
CA LYS A 167 12.10 -9.28 -9.61
C LYS A 167 11.09 -8.35 -8.94
N ALA A 168 10.05 -7.95 -9.68
CA ALA A 168 8.98 -7.11 -9.13
C ALA A 168 8.27 -7.82 -7.96
N TYR A 169 7.86 -9.07 -8.14
CA TYR A 169 7.22 -9.87 -7.10
C TYR A 169 8.08 -9.94 -5.82
N LYS A 170 9.38 -10.20 -5.96
CA LYS A 170 10.31 -10.24 -4.84
C LYS A 170 10.41 -8.89 -4.12
N THR A 171 10.48 -7.79 -4.87
CA THR A 171 10.56 -6.44 -4.27
C THR A 171 9.24 -6.05 -3.60
N MET A 172 8.11 -6.35 -4.23
CA MET A 172 6.78 -6.15 -3.62
C MET A 172 6.63 -6.99 -2.34
N THR A 173 7.12 -8.24 -2.33
CA THR A 173 7.17 -9.08 -1.13
C THR A 173 7.99 -8.42 -0.02
N LEU A 174 9.14 -7.81 -0.33
CA LEU A 174 9.95 -7.08 0.65
C LEU A 174 9.19 -5.87 1.21
N LEU A 175 8.47 -5.11 0.38
CA LEU A 175 7.65 -3.98 0.82
C LEU A 175 6.53 -4.45 1.76
N VAL A 176 5.83 -5.55 1.45
CA VAL A 176 4.76 -6.09 2.31
C VAL A 176 5.32 -6.69 3.62
N THR A 177 6.53 -7.25 3.62
CA THR A 177 7.12 -7.84 4.84
C THR A 177 7.81 -6.81 5.71
N VAL A 178 8.73 -6.04 5.13
CA VAL A 178 9.56 -5.08 5.88
C VAL A 178 8.92 -3.69 5.90
N GLY A 179 8.46 -3.21 4.75
CA GLY A 179 7.84 -1.88 4.65
C GLY A 179 6.55 -1.78 5.49
N TRP A 180 5.70 -2.81 5.47
CA TRP A 180 4.47 -2.82 6.25
C TRP A 180 4.67 -3.12 7.74
N ALA A 181 5.82 -3.60 8.16
CA ALA A 181 6.12 -3.79 9.59
C ALA A 181 6.08 -2.48 10.40
N ILE A 182 6.18 -1.34 9.73
CA ILE A 182 6.06 -0.01 10.36
C ILE A 182 4.66 0.18 10.97
N TYR A 183 3.59 -0.33 10.35
CA TYR A 183 2.22 -0.14 10.84
C TYR A 183 1.94 -0.88 12.16
N PRO A 184 2.23 -2.19 12.31
CA PRO A 184 2.08 -2.84 13.60
C PRO A 184 3.02 -2.29 14.67
N LEU A 185 4.21 -1.77 14.32
CA LEU A 185 5.07 -1.06 15.27
C LEU A 185 4.40 0.23 15.77
N GLY A 186 3.80 1.00 14.87
CA GLY A 186 3.02 2.18 15.24
C GLY A 186 1.84 1.82 16.12
N TYR A 187 1.07 0.78 15.77
CA TYR A 187 -0.02 0.28 16.60
C TYR A 187 0.47 -0.10 18.01
N PHE A 188 1.54 -0.88 18.09
CA PHE A 188 2.11 -1.29 19.37
C PHE A 188 2.49 -0.07 20.25
N MET A 189 3.19 0.90 19.66
CA MET A 189 3.60 2.12 20.37
C MET A 189 2.41 2.96 20.82
N GLY A 190 1.38 3.09 19.99
CA GLY A 190 0.21 3.92 20.26
C GLY A 190 -0.77 3.31 21.27
N TYR A 191 -0.97 2.00 21.22
CA TYR A 191 -2.09 1.36 21.92
C TYR A 191 -1.67 0.29 22.95
N LEU A 192 -0.47 -0.27 22.87
CA LEU A 192 0.01 -1.32 23.76
C LEU A 192 1.26 -0.93 24.56
N GLY A 193 2.10 -0.07 24.03
CA GLY A 193 3.40 0.31 24.58
C GLY A 193 3.40 1.52 25.52
N GLY A 194 2.24 1.94 26.03
CA GLY A 194 2.13 3.08 26.96
C GLY A 194 1.67 4.40 26.32
N GLY A 195 1.35 4.40 25.02
CA GLY A 195 0.81 5.52 24.27
C GLY A 195 1.87 6.46 23.69
N ALA A 196 2.14 6.36 22.39
CA ALA A 196 2.88 7.39 21.68
C ALA A 196 1.97 8.63 21.43
N ASP A 197 2.57 9.81 21.40
CA ASP A 197 1.80 11.02 21.12
C ASP A 197 1.24 10.99 19.68
N PRO A 198 0.08 11.62 19.42
CA PRO A 198 -0.55 11.63 18.10
C PRO A 198 0.33 12.15 16.98
N GLY A 199 1.22 13.12 17.26
CA GLY A 199 2.13 13.67 16.27
C GLY A 199 3.15 12.65 15.79
N THR A 200 3.81 11.95 16.70
CA THR A 200 4.75 10.87 16.39
C THR A 200 4.08 9.74 15.59
N MET A 201 2.87 9.33 15.99
CA MET A 201 2.10 8.32 15.28
C MET A 201 1.79 8.73 13.83
N ASN A 202 1.34 9.97 13.64
CA ASN A 202 1.05 10.47 12.30
C ASN A 202 2.31 10.55 11.42
N LEU A 203 3.46 11.00 11.96
CA LEU A 203 4.72 11.02 11.21
C LEU A 203 5.13 9.63 10.75
N ILE A 204 5.06 8.63 11.64
CA ILE A 204 5.39 7.23 11.33
C ILE A 204 4.49 6.71 10.20
N TYR A 205 3.17 6.84 10.34
CA TYR A 205 2.23 6.34 9.34
C TYR A 205 2.33 7.12 8.00
N ASN A 206 2.55 8.43 8.06
CA ASN A 206 2.72 9.25 6.87
C ASN A 206 3.95 8.82 6.06
N LEU A 207 5.10 8.63 6.72
CA LEU A 207 6.31 8.13 6.07
C LEU A 207 6.14 6.71 5.52
N ALA A 208 5.44 5.84 6.27
CA ALA A 208 5.15 4.49 5.81
C ALA A 208 4.33 4.49 4.51
N ASP A 209 3.26 5.28 4.46
CA ASP A 209 2.42 5.40 3.27
C ASP A 209 3.18 5.99 2.07
N PHE A 210 4.01 7.01 2.29
CA PHE A 210 4.86 7.58 1.25
C PHE A 210 5.70 6.50 0.55
N TRP A 211 6.47 5.75 1.34
CA TRP A 211 7.34 4.72 0.79
C TRP A 211 6.55 3.55 0.21
N ASN A 212 5.63 2.98 0.96
CA ASN A 212 4.97 1.75 0.56
C ASN A 212 4.08 1.93 -0.67
N LYS A 213 3.37 3.04 -0.81
CA LYS A 213 2.46 3.24 -1.96
C LYS A 213 3.22 3.65 -3.23
N ILE A 214 4.14 4.62 -3.12
CA ILE A 214 4.89 5.11 -4.28
C ILE A 214 5.89 4.07 -4.76
N ALA A 215 6.71 3.50 -3.86
CA ALA A 215 7.70 2.49 -4.24
C ALA A 215 7.04 1.23 -4.84
N PHE A 216 5.87 0.84 -4.33
CA PHE A 216 5.12 -0.30 -4.87
C PHE A 216 4.74 -0.07 -6.35
N GLY A 217 4.15 1.09 -6.66
CA GLY A 217 3.81 1.45 -8.04
C GLY A 217 5.04 1.59 -8.95
N VAL A 218 6.13 2.17 -8.45
CA VAL A 218 7.39 2.30 -9.23
C VAL A 218 7.99 0.93 -9.57
N VAL A 219 7.93 -0.03 -8.66
CA VAL A 219 8.39 -1.42 -8.92
C VAL A 219 7.57 -2.06 -10.04
N ILE A 220 6.26 -1.87 -10.02
CA ILE A 220 5.36 -2.39 -11.06
C ILE A 220 5.64 -1.71 -12.40
N TRP A 221 5.77 -0.37 -12.40
CA TRP A 221 6.10 0.39 -13.60
C TRP A 221 7.42 -0.07 -14.23
N ALA A 222 8.47 -0.24 -13.43
CA ALA A 222 9.77 -0.68 -13.91
C ALA A 222 9.70 -2.08 -14.57
N ALA A 223 8.94 -3.01 -13.97
CA ALA A 223 8.72 -4.33 -14.55
C ALA A 223 7.90 -4.26 -15.84
N ALA A 224 6.87 -3.43 -15.87
CA ALA A 224 6.00 -3.24 -17.04
C ALA A 224 6.76 -2.66 -18.23
N VAL A 225 7.62 -1.67 -18.00
CA VAL A 225 8.47 -1.07 -19.04
C VAL A 225 9.47 -2.12 -19.55
N ALA A 226 10.22 -2.75 -18.65
CA ALA A 226 11.24 -3.74 -19.05
C ALA A 226 10.66 -4.95 -19.82
N ASP A 227 9.46 -5.40 -19.46
CA ASP A 227 8.77 -6.48 -20.16
C ASP A 227 8.20 -6.02 -21.51
N SER A 228 7.75 -4.77 -21.60
CA SER A 228 7.26 -4.19 -22.87
C SER A 228 8.37 -3.97 -23.89
N ASP A 229 9.52 -3.46 -23.45
CA ASP A 229 10.69 -3.25 -24.29
C ASP A 229 11.23 -4.60 -24.83
N ALA A 230 11.31 -5.64 -23.97
CA ALA A 230 11.75 -6.97 -24.36
C ALA A 230 10.85 -7.64 -25.43
N VAL A 231 9.55 -7.35 -25.42
CA VAL A 231 8.61 -7.83 -26.44
C VAL A 231 8.83 -7.09 -27.77
N ALA A 232 8.99 -5.75 -27.73
CA ALA A 232 9.24 -4.96 -28.93
C ALA A 232 10.53 -5.38 -29.64
N ASP A 233 11.61 -5.67 -28.89
CA ASP A 233 12.88 -6.15 -29.45
C ASP A 233 12.78 -7.55 -30.08
N SER A 234 11.85 -8.40 -29.61
CA SER A 234 11.65 -9.74 -30.17
C SER A 234 10.87 -9.76 -31.48
N ASP A 235 10.11 -8.69 -31.74
CA ASP A 235 9.27 -8.55 -32.95
C ASP A 235 9.96 -7.72 -34.06
N ALA A 236 11.16 -7.18 -33.80
CA ALA A 236 11.98 -6.39 -34.73
C ALA A 236 13.05 -7.25 -35.42
#